data_73fa9db2b0dedfc6c7415b13d90069b3
#
_entry.id   73fa9db2b0dedfc6c7415b13d90069b3
#
_cell.length_a   1.000
_cell.length_b   1.000
_cell.length_c   1.000
_cell.angle_alpha   90.00
_cell.angle_beta   90.00
_cell.angle_gamma   90.00
#
_symmetry.space_group_name_H-M   'P 1'
#
loop_
_entity.id
_entity.type
_entity.pdbx_description
1 polymer ?
#
loop_
_entity_poly.entity_id
_entity_poly.type
_entity_poly.pdbx_seq_one_letter_code
_entity_poly.pdbx_strand_id
1 'polypeptide(L)'
;MNYLNILFSIICFNNLFGQFDYQNYKDSILQLRLQHASALIDSSSSILNNDEIKEFTGVDYFSLDTNYRILATFQKSIGKRFRMPTSTERKPWYRIYGYLIFEINGIDGKLIVYQNLALKKNKDFKDYLFIPFRDATNKIETYGGGRYLDFKIPDKNSVLVDFNFAYNPYCAYSSRYSCPITPEENKLLFPVYAGEKIPVGIQNH
;
A
#
# COMPACT_ATOMS: atom_id res chain seq x y z
N MET A 1 10.12 69.41 -0.71
CA MET A 1 9.31 68.27 -1.05
C MET A 1 10.22 67.02 -1.13
N ASN A 2 10.32 66.30 -0.02
CA ASN A 2 11.18 65.13 0.07
C ASN A 2 10.31 63.86 -0.02
N TYR A 3 10.47 63.10 -1.10
CA TYR A 3 9.84 61.79 -1.24
C TYR A 3 10.66 60.75 -0.49
N LEU A 4 10.05 60.22 0.57
CA LEU A 4 10.58 59.13 1.39
C LEU A 4 10.32 57.80 0.66
N ASN A 5 11.38 57.20 0.09
CA ASN A 5 11.33 55.86 -0.50
C ASN A 5 11.22 54.83 0.61
N ILE A 6 10.02 54.23 0.77
CA ILE A 6 9.82 53.05 1.61
C ILE A 6 10.24 51.83 0.80
N LEU A 7 11.43 51.30 1.05
CA LEU A 7 11.83 49.97 0.55
C LEU A 7 11.04 48.91 1.31
N PHE A 8 10.10 48.26 0.62
CA PHE A 8 9.43 47.04 1.10
C PHE A 8 10.42 45.89 0.97
N SER A 9 11.07 45.54 2.06
CA SER A 9 11.89 44.32 2.18
C SER A 9 10.96 43.12 2.16
N ILE A 10 10.88 42.42 1.03
CA ILE A 10 10.23 41.10 0.93
C ILE A 10 11.15 40.10 1.62
N ILE A 11 10.85 39.80 2.87
CA ILE A 11 11.48 38.68 3.58
C ILE A 11 10.94 37.41 2.97
N CYS A 12 11.70 36.78 2.07
CA CYS A 12 11.46 35.42 1.63
C CYS A 12 11.61 34.49 2.84
N PHE A 13 10.50 34.08 3.43
CA PHE A 13 10.47 32.92 4.33
C PHE A 13 10.86 31.68 3.52
N ASN A 14 12.13 31.32 3.57
CA ASN A 14 12.59 30.01 3.13
C ASN A 14 11.90 28.98 4.04
N ASN A 15 10.86 28.33 3.51
CA ASN A 15 10.23 27.19 4.14
C ASN A 15 11.27 26.08 4.29
N LEU A 16 11.67 25.80 5.52
CA LEU A 16 12.55 24.69 5.95
C LEU A 16 11.83 23.32 5.90
N PHE A 17 10.76 23.21 5.15
CA PHE A 17 10.19 21.91 4.77
C PHE A 17 10.88 21.49 3.47
N GLY A 18 11.71 20.45 3.53
CA GLY A 18 12.38 19.92 2.34
C GLY A 18 11.36 19.78 1.21
N GLN A 19 11.64 20.46 0.10
CA GLN A 19 10.78 20.44 -1.08
C GLN A 19 10.63 18.98 -1.52
N PHE A 20 9.37 18.50 -1.69
CA PHE A 20 9.09 17.16 -2.18
C PHE A 20 9.70 17.01 -3.58
N ASP A 21 10.72 16.17 -3.71
CA ASP A 21 11.35 15.86 -4.98
C ASP A 21 10.56 14.77 -5.70
N TYR A 22 9.69 15.22 -6.59
CA TYR A 22 8.83 14.33 -7.38
C TYR A 22 9.63 13.39 -8.27
N GLN A 23 10.76 13.82 -8.84
CA GLN A 23 11.55 12.98 -9.73
C GLN A 23 12.20 11.81 -8.97
N ASN A 24 12.85 12.07 -7.86
CA ASN A 24 13.42 11.05 -7.00
C ASN A 24 12.34 10.09 -6.46
N TYR A 25 11.18 10.60 -6.10
CA TYR A 25 10.03 9.79 -5.70
C TYR A 25 9.56 8.86 -6.83
N LYS A 26 9.36 9.40 -8.03
CA LYS A 26 8.98 8.65 -9.22
C LYS A 26 9.98 7.55 -9.54
N ASP A 27 11.27 7.85 -9.54
CA ASP A 27 12.33 6.90 -9.85
C ASP A 27 12.38 5.78 -8.81
N SER A 28 12.18 6.11 -7.53
CA SER A 28 12.10 5.11 -6.45
C SER A 28 10.91 4.16 -6.63
N ILE A 29 9.72 4.67 -6.98
CA ILE A 29 8.55 3.84 -7.25
C ILE A 29 8.79 2.93 -8.45
N LEU A 30 9.33 3.46 -9.54
CA LEU A 30 9.60 2.67 -10.74
C LEU A 30 10.60 1.55 -10.47
N GLN A 31 11.66 1.81 -9.72
CA GLN A 31 12.61 0.78 -9.31
C GLN A 31 11.96 -0.32 -8.47
N LEU A 32 11.13 0.04 -7.49
CA LEU A 32 10.42 -0.94 -6.67
C LEU A 32 9.44 -1.78 -7.50
N ARG A 33 8.73 -1.19 -8.45
CA ARG A 33 7.86 -1.92 -9.37
C ARG A 33 8.64 -2.92 -10.24
N LEU A 34 9.80 -2.53 -10.75
CA LEU A 34 10.68 -3.42 -11.51
C LEU A 34 11.21 -4.57 -10.64
N GLN A 35 11.65 -4.28 -9.42
CA GLN A 35 12.11 -5.30 -8.48
C GLN A 35 10.99 -6.29 -8.14
N HIS A 36 9.77 -5.80 -7.90
CA HIS A 36 8.61 -6.66 -7.63
C HIS A 36 8.29 -7.56 -8.83
N ALA A 37 8.20 -7.02 -10.04
CA ALA A 37 7.96 -7.80 -11.24
C ALA A 37 9.03 -8.86 -11.47
N SER A 38 10.31 -8.52 -11.25
CA SER A 38 11.43 -9.46 -11.37
C SER A 38 11.34 -10.59 -10.33
N ALA A 39 10.96 -10.28 -9.09
CA ALA A 39 10.82 -11.28 -8.01
C ALA A 39 9.70 -12.30 -8.29
N LEU A 40 8.68 -11.94 -9.08
CA LEU A 40 7.63 -12.87 -9.47
C LEU A 40 8.13 -14.00 -10.37
N ILE A 41 9.17 -13.74 -11.19
CA ILE A 41 9.71 -14.65 -12.23
C ILE A 41 11.13 -15.13 -11.96
N ASP A 42 11.76 -14.72 -10.84
CA ASP A 42 13.13 -15.14 -10.51
C ASP A 42 13.20 -16.66 -10.34
N SER A 43 13.97 -17.31 -11.20
CA SER A 43 14.09 -18.78 -11.28
C SER A 43 14.52 -19.45 -9.98
N SER A 44 15.19 -18.72 -9.09
CA SER A 44 15.70 -19.25 -7.79
C SER A 44 14.63 -19.23 -6.70
N SER A 45 13.64 -18.34 -6.79
CA SER A 45 12.63 -18.10 -5.75
C SER A 45 11.27 -17.71 -6.33
N SER A 46 11.00 -18.07 -7.59
CA SER A 46 9.80 -17.65 -8.32
C SER A 46 8.50 -17.98 -7.57
N ILE A 47 7.67 -16.96 -7.46
CA ILE A 47 6.29 -17.08 -6.98
C ILE A 47 5.45 -17.82 -8.01
N LEU A 48 5.76 -17.66 -9.31
CA LEU A 48 5.12 -18.33 -10.42
C LEU A 48 5.78 -19.69 -10.70
N ASN A 49 4.98 -20.68 -11.12
CA ASN A 49 5.50 -21.91 -11.70
C ASN A 49 5.88 -21.72 -13.17
N ASN A 50 6.49 -22.72 -13.79
CA ASN A 50 6.98 -22.63 -15.18
C ASN A 50 5.87 -22.34 -16.21
N ASP A 51 4.66 -22.78 -15.99
CA ASP A 51 3.54 -22.55 -16.90
C ASP A 51 2.95 -21.15 -16.69
N GLU A 52 2.80 -20.73 -15.44
CA GLU A 52 2.40 -19.37 -15.08
C GLU A 52 3.43 -18.33 -15.59
N ILE A 53 4.74 -18.63 -15.58
CA ILE A 53 5.78 -17.75 -16.12
C ILE A 53 5.62 -17.55 -17.64
N LYS A 54 5.21 -18.58 -18.40
CA LYS A 54 5.00 -18.47 -19.85
C LYS A 54 3.83 -17.53 -20.19
N GLU A 55 2.82 -17.49 -19.35
CA GLU A 55 1.63 -16.65 -19.50
C GLU A 55 1.81 -15.24 -18.91
N PHE A 56 2.78 -15.07 -18.01
CA PHE A 56 3.03 -13.81 -17.32
C PHE A 56 3.59 -12.75 -18.27
N THR A 57 2.84 -11.68 -18.47
CA THR A 57 3.20 -10.55 -19.34
C THR A 57 3.75 -9.35 -18.58
N GLY A 58 3.86 -9.45 -17.25
CA GLY A 58 4.29 -8.37 -16.36
C GLY A 58 3.24 -7.97 -15.35
N VAL A 59 3.56 -6.97 -14.54
CA VAL A 59 2.65 -6.37 -13.59
C VAL A 59 2.16 -5.03 -14.15
N ASP A 60 0.85 -4.88 -14.28
CA ASP A 60 0.24 -3.61 -14.70
C ASP A 60 -0.05 -2.72 -13.47
N TYR A 61 0.15 -1.42 -13.64
CA TYR A 61 -0.01 -0.42 -12.60
C TYR A 61 -0.84 0.76 -13.10
N PHE A 62 -1.55 1.42 -12.19
CA PHE A 62 -2.05 2.76 -12.45
C PHE A 62 -0.87 3.73 -12.64
N SER A 63 -1.11 4.79 -13.42
CA SER A 63 -0.18 5.92 -13.49
C SER A 63 0.11 6.45 -12.09
N LEU A 64 1.36 6.87 -11.88
CA LEU A 64 1.76 7.44 -10.60
C LEU A 64 0.98 8.73 -10.34
N ASP A 65 0.26 8.78 -9.22
CA ASP A 65 -0.52 9.94 -8.80
C ASP A 65 -0.24 10.28 -7.33
N THR A 66 0.29 11.46 -7.09
CA THR A 66 0.62 11.97 -5.75
C THR A 66 -0.62 12.27 -4.88
N ASN A 67 -1.81 12.38 -5.47
CA ASN A 67 -3.07 12.53 -4.72
C ASN A 67 -3.38 11.28 -3.89
N TYR A 68 -2.79 10.13 -4.23
CA TYR A 68 -2.88 8.89 -3.46
C TYR A 68 -1.71 8.69 -2.49
N ARG A 69 -0.85 9.69 -2.32
CA ARG A 69 0.20 9.78 -1.30
C ARG A 69 -0.25 10.76 -0.23
N ILE A 70 -0.96 10.26 0.76
CA ILE A 70 -1.76 11.05 1.69
C ILE A 70 -1.18 11.09 3.09
N LEU A 71 -1.48 12.16 3.81
CA LEU A 71 -1.24 12.26 5.25
C LEU A 71 -2.45 11.70 5.99
N ALA A 72 -2.23 10.65 6.78
CA ALA A 72 -3.26 9.99 7.57
C ALA A 72 -3.03 10.18 9.07
N THR A 73 -4.09 10.11 9.86
CA THR A 73 -4.00 10.01 11.32
C THR A 73 -3.98 8.53 11.72
N PHE A 74 -2.90 8.09 12.34
CA PHE A 74 -2.80 6.77 12.93
C PHE A 74 -3.31 6.79 14.37
N GLN A 75 -4.32 5.97 14.65
CA GLN A 75 -4.87 5.76 15.99
C GLN A 75 -4.51 4.36 16.47
N LYS A 76 -3.56 4.28 17.41
CA LYS A 76 -3.19 2.99 18.02
C LYS A 76 -4.35 2.45 18.85
N SER A 77 -4.74 1.20 18.60
CA SER A 77 -5.81 0.51 19.33
C SER A 77 -5.57 -1.00 19.28
N ILE A 78 -4.96 -1.52 20.33
CA ILE A 78 -4.57 -2.93 20.38
C ILE A 78 -5.78 -3.80 20.71
N GLY A 79 -6.26 -4.51 19.70
CA GLY A 79 -7.37 -5.44 19.83
C GLY A 79 -6.98 -6.84 20.30
N LYS A 80 -7.99 -7.67 20.56
CA LYS A 80 -7.79 -9.11 20.87
C LYS A 80 -7.19 -9.83 19.65
N ARG A 81 -6.45 -10.90 19.91
CA ARG A 81 -5.94 -11.79 18.86
C ARG A 81 -7.08 -12.59 18.25
N PHE A 82 -6.98 -12.83 16.96
CA PHE A 82 -7.95 -13.62 16.22
C PHE A 82 -7.25 -14.43 15.10
N ARG A 83 -7.96 -15.38 14.51
CA ARG A 83 -7.50 -16.14 13.35
C ARG A 83 -7.91 -15.41 12.07
N MET A 84 -6.95 -14.89 11.33
CA MET A 84 -7.20 -14.24 10.05
C MET A 84 -7.54 -15.30 8.99
N PRO A 85 -8.73 -15.25 8.37
CA PRO A 85 -9.03 -16.11 7.24
C PRO A 85 -8.03 -15.91 6.09
N THR A 86 -7.76 -16.99 5.35
CA THR A 86 -6.94 -16.93 4.13
C THR A 86 -7.64 -17.61 2.98
N SER A 87 -7.10 -17.50 1.77
CA SER A 87 -7.59 -18.20 0.57
C SER A 87 -7.50 -19.75 0.66
N THR A 88 -6.94 -20.28 1.75
CA THR A 88 -6.87 -21.71 2.05
C THR A 88 -7.35 -21.99 3.47
N GLU A 89 -7.19 -23.23 3.96
CA GLU A 89 -7.53 -23.60 5.34
C GLU A 89 -6.61 -22.98 6.40
N ARG A 90 -5.48 -22.37 6.00
CA ARG A 90 -4.54 -21.73 6.91
C ARG A 90 -5.18 -20.50 7.56
N LYS A 91 -5.09 -20.38 8.88
CA LYS A 91 -5.65 -19.26 9.66
C LYS A 91 -4.60 -18.72 10.64
N PRO A 92 -3.65 -17.87 10.21
CA PRO A 92 -2.60 -17.32 11.08
C PRO A 92 -3.18 -16.38 12.15
N TRP A 93 -2.45 -16.26 13.26
CA TRP A 93 -2.82 -15.35 14.33
C TRP A 93 -2.48 -13.90 14.00
N TYR A 94 -3.47 -13.05 14.03
CA TYR A 94 -3.37 -11.59 13.91
C TYR A 94 -4.01 -10.89 15.11
N ARG A 95 -3.77 -9.60 15.21
CA ARG A 95 -4.54 -8.67 16.03
C ARG A 95 -4.74 -7.35 15.28
N ILE A 96 -5.76 -6.61 15.63
CA ILE A 96 -5.86 -5.20 15.27
C ILE A 96 -4.75 -4.47 16.03
N TYR A 97 -4.00 -3.63 15.33
CA TYR A 97 -2.96 -2.80 15.92
C TYR A 97 -3.38 -1.34 16.04
N GLY A 98 -4.23 -0.89 15.15
CA GLY A 98 -4.76 0.47 15.11
C GLY A 98 -5.62 0.73 13.89
N TYR A 99 -5.86 1.99 13.64
CA TYR A 99 -6.65 2.49 12.52
C TYR A 99 -5.89 3.61 11.82
N LEU A 100 -6.04 3.68 10.50
CA LEU A 100 -5.70 4.85 9.69
C LEU A 100 -6.99 5.59 9.37
N ILE A 101 -7.00 6.90 9.63
CA ILE A 101 -8.09 7.81 9.28
C ILE A 101 -7.51 8.84 8.33
N PHE A 102 -8.13 9.02 7.19
CA PHE A 102 -7.60 9.85 6.10
C PHE A 102 -8.72 10.36 5.20
N GLU A 103 -8.36 11.24 4.29
CA GLU A 103 -9.23 11.74 3.22
C GLU A 103 -8.52 11.54 1.87
N ILE A 104 -9.25 11.12 0.86
CA ILE A 104 -8.81 11.09 -0.54
C ILE A 104 -9.88 11.80 -1.37
N ASN A 105 -9.49 12.85 -2.10
CA ASN A 105 -10.37 13.63 -2.96
C ASN A 105 -11.65 14.13 -2.26
N GLY A 106 -11.54 14.57 -1.01
CA GLY A 106 -12.67 15.05 -0.21
C GLY A 106 -13.56 13.95 0.36
N ILE A 107 -13.16 12.68 0.27
CA ILE A 107 -13.93 11.54 0.80
C ILE A 107 -13.16 10.91 1.97
N ASP A 108 -13.82 10.82 3.12
CA ASP A 108 -13.27 10.18 4.31
C ASP A 108 -13.04 8.69 4.11
N GLY A 109 -11.87 8.22 4.54
CA GLY A 109 -11.47 6.83 4.54
C GLY A 109 -10.99 6.36 5.90
N LYS A 110 -11.25 5.09 6.20
CA LYS A 110 -10.76 4.43 7.41
C LYS A 110 -10.32 3.01 7.07
N LEU A 111 -9.11 2.64 7.51
CA LEU A 111 -8.58 1.28 7.35
C LEU A 111 -8.07 0.76 8.69
N ILE A 112 -8.34 -0.50 8.96
CA ILE A 112 -7.79 -1.23 10.11
C ILE A 112 -6.38 -1.69 9.75
N VAL A 113 -5.47 -1.47 10.66
CA VAL A 113 -4.07 -1.88 10.58
C VAL A 113 -3.88 -3.13 11.43
N TYR A 114 -3.36 -4.19 10.83
CA TYR A 114 -3.18 -5.49 11.47
C TYR A 114 -1.72 -5.79 11.79
N GLN A 115 -1.49 -6.59 12.82
CA GLN A 115 -0.19 -7.15 13.14
C GLN A 115 -0.23 -8.67 13.13
N ASN A 116 0.62 -9.31 12.33
CA ASN A 116 0.82 -10.75 12.34
C ASN A 116 1.66 -11.14 13.56
N LEU A 117 1.13 -12.04 14.39
CA LEU A 117 1.77 -12.40 15.66
C LEU A 117 2.95 -13.37 15.50
N ALA A 118 3.05 -14.07 14.37
CA ALA A 118 4.21 -14.90 14.07
C ALA A 118 5.37 -14.03 13.54
N LEU A 119 5.09 -13.13 12.58
CA LEU A 119 6.11 -12.21 12.04
C LEU A 119 6.68 -11.29 13.11
N LYS A 120 5.86 -10.80 14.03
CA LYS A 120 6.32 -9.97 15.17
C LYS A 120 7.46 -10.61 15.97
N LYS A 121 7.58 -11.94 16.00
CA LYS A 121 8.64 -12.65 16.72
C LYS A 121 9.97 -12.64 15.97
N ASN A 122 9.96 -12.37 14.67
CA ASN A 122 11.16 -12.22 13.86
C ASN A 122 11.72 -10.80 14.03
N LYS A 123 13.01 -10.65 14.28
CA LYS A 123 13.70 -9.37 14.49
C LYS A 123 13.51 -8.42 13.29
N ASP A 124 13.51 -8.94 12.07
CA ASP A 124 13.42 -8.19 10.84
C ASP A 124 12.00 -7.65 10.59
N PHE A 125 10.98 -8.29 11.17
CA PHE A 125 9.56 -7.97 11.00
C PHE A 125 8.85 -7.55 12.30
N LYS A 126 9.62 -7.26 13.37
CA LYS A 126 9.03 -6.88 14.68
C LYS A 126 8.10 -5.67 14.60
N ASP A 127 8.42 -4.73 13.73
CA ASP A 127 7.68 -3.47 13.52
C ASP A 127 6.74 -3.52 12.31
N TYR A 128 6.65 -4.67 11.64
CA TYR A 128 5.80 -4.84 10.46
C TYR A 128 4.32 -4.83 10.83
N LEU A 129 3.57 -4.06 10.06
CA LEU A 129 2.11 -3.97 10.09
C LEU A 129 1.55 -4.22 8.68
N PHE A 130 0.31 -4.66 8.62
CA PHE A 130 -0.33 -5.12 7.40
C PHE A 130 -1.69 -4.45 7.23
N ILE A 131 -1.95 -3.93 6.02
CA ILE A 131 -3.18 -3.22 5.69
C ILE A 131 -3.76 -3.83 4.41
N PRO A 132 -4.55 -4.90 4.50
CA PRO A 132 -5.34 -5.38 3.37
C PRO A 132 -6.53 -4.44 3.17
N PHE A 133 -6.85 -4.09 1.93
CA PHE A 133 -8.02 -3.26 1.63
C PHE A 133 -8.68 -3.66 0.33
N ARG A 134 -9.97 -3.38 0.23
CA ARG A 134 -10.76 -3.38 -1.00
C ARG A 134 -11.27 -1.97 -1.26
N ASP A 135 -11.57 -1.68 -2.51
CA ASP A 135 -12.10 -0.39 -2.94
C ASP A 135 -13.05 -0.59 -4.14
N ALA A 136 -13.62 0.49 -4.66
CA ALA A 136 -14.61 0.42 -5.74
C ALA A 136 -14.02 -0.03 -7.10
N THR A 137 -12.69 -0.14 -7.25
CA THR A 137 -12.05 -0.65 -8.47
C THR A 137 -11.98 -2.17 -8.54
N ASN A 138 -12.25 -2.88 -7.43
CA ASN A 138 -12.11 -4.35 -7.36
C ASN A 138 -13.02 -5.07 -8.35
N LYS A 139 -12.50 -6.08 -9.02
CA LYS A 139 -13.13 -6.87 -10.11
C LYS A 139 -13.32 -6.10 -11.42
N ILE A 140 -13.01 -4.82 -11.50
CA ILE A 140 -13.10 -3.99 -12.70
C ILE A 140 -11.67 -3.69 -13.20
N GLU A 141 -10.88 -3.01 -12.39
CA GLU A 141 -9.51 -2.59 -12.74
C GLU A 141 -8.47 -3.22 -11.81
N THR A 142 -8.87 -3.66 -10.61
CA THR A 142 -7.97 -4.29 -9.63
C THR A 142 -8.47 -5.66 -9.19
N TYR A 143 -7.57 -6.45 -8.61
CA TYR A 143 -7.87 -7.81 -8.17
C TYR A 143 -9.07 -7.86 -7.20
N GLY A 144 -9.98 -8.79 -7.45
CA GLY A 144 -11.24 -8.90 -6.71
C GLY A 144 -11.10 -9.22 -5.22
N GLY A 145 -10.01 -9.87 -4.81
CA GLY A 145 -9.69 -10.17 -3.42
C GLY A 145 -9.17 -8.98 -2.62
N GLY A 146 -8.92 -7.85 -3.29
CA GLY A 146 -8.32 -6.66 -2.70
C GLY A 146 -6.80 -6.61 -2.87
N ARG A 147 -6.22 -5.51 -2.42
CA ARG A 147 -4.79 -5.22 -2.46
C ARG A 147 -4.25 -5.01 -1.06
N TYR A 148 -2.93 -5.02 -0.93
CA TYR A 148 -2.24 -4.90 0.34
C TYR A 148 -1.32 -3.69 0.35
N LEU A 149 -1.14 -3.11 1.53
CA LEU A 149 -0.09 -2.16 1.85
C LEU A 149 0.72 -2.70 3.03
N ASP A 150 2.03 -2.64 2.89
CA ASP A 150 2.95 -2.87 3.99
C ASP A 150 3.12 -1.56 4.78
N PHE A 151 3.15 -1.69 6.08
CA PHE A 151 3.28 -0.56 6.98
C PHE A 151 4.25 -0.91 8.11
N LYS A 152 4.79 0.10 8.76
CA LYS A 152 5.61 -0.08 9.97
C LYS A 152 4.96 0.63 11.14
N ILE A 153 5.27 0.16 12.35
CA ILE A 153 4.84 0.84 13.57
C ILE A 153 5.34 2.28 13.53
N PRO A 154 4.44 3.27 13.47
CA PRO A 154 4.86 4.65 13.35
C PRO A 154 5.27 5.24 14.71
N ASP A 155 6.22 6.17 14.67
CA ASP A 155 6.66 6.92 15.86
C ASP A 155 5.72 8.09 16.19
N LYS A 156 4.90 8.51 15.21
CA LYS A 156 3.97 9.65 15.33
C LYS A 156 2.57 9.26 14.87
N ASN A 157 1.57 10.00 15.35
CA ASN A 157 0.19 9.77 14.92
C ASN A 157 -0.10 10.30 13.50
N SER A 158 0.63 11.32 13.04
CA SER A 158 0.55 11.79 11.65
C SER A 158 1.52 10.97 10.80
N VAL A 159 1.00 10.23 9.83
CA VAL A 159 1.75 9.26 9.03
C VAL A 159 1.47 9.41 7.55
N LEU A 160 2.49 9.20 6.75
CA LEU A 160 2.35 9.17 5.30
C LEU A 160 1.92 7.78 4.87
N VAL A 161 0.82 7.70 4.12
CA VAL A 161 0.32 6.48 3.48
C VAL A 161 0.33 6.70 1.98
N ASP A 162 0.92 5.78 1.25
CA ASP A 162 1.07 5.90 -0.20
C ASP A 162 0.46 4.69 -0.91
N PHE A 163 -0.70 4.88 -1.50
CA PHE A 163 -1.40 3.83 -2.23
C PHE A 163 -0.74 3.48 -3.59
N ASN A 164 0.23 4.28 -4.07
CA ASN A 164 1.01 3.91 -5.23
C ASN A 164 1.88 2.66 -5.01
N PHE A 165 2.08 2.26 -3.74
CA PHE A 165 2.71 1.00 -3.32
C PHE A 165 1.73 -0.14 -3.11
N ALA A 166 0.42 0.05 -3.33
CA ALA A 166 -0.55 -1.02 -3.17
C ALA A 166 -0.27 -2.15 -4.17
N TYR A 167 -0.20 -3.40 -3.66
CA TYR A 167 0.16 -4.57 -4.44
C TYR A 167 -0.86 -5.69 -4.29
N ASN A 168 -0.92 -6.58 -5.27
CA ASN A 168 -1.77 -7.75 -5.25
C ASN A 168 -1.18 -8.86 -4.34
N PRO A 169 -2.01 -9.61 -3.61
CA PRO A 169 -1.56 -10.82 -2.93
C PRO A 169 -1.02 -11.84 -3.94
N TYR A 170 -0.06 -12.66 -3.52
CA TYR A 170 0.52 -13.70 -4.39
C TYR A 170 -0.52 -14.69 -4.94
N CYS A 171 -1.62 -14.91 -4.24
CA CYS A 171 -2.71 -15.73 -4.75
C CYS A 171 -3.48 -15.11 -5.94
N ALA A 172 -3.26 -13.84 -6.25
CA ALA A 172 -3.72 -13.22 -7.49
C ALA A 172 -2.90 -13.66 -8.72
N TYR A 173 -1.69 -14.17 -8.48
CA TYR A 173 -0.73 -14.61 -9.50
C TYR A 173 -0.58 -16.13 -9.55
N SER A 174 -0.74 -16.83 -8.42
CA SER A 174 -0.59 -18.29 -8.34
C SER A 174 -1.45 -18.87 -7.23
N SER A 175 -2.26 -19.89 -7.56
CA SER A 175 -3.13 -20.60 -6.61
C SER A 175 -2.38 -21.35 -5.50
N ARG A 176 -1.04 -21.49 -5.63
CA ARG A 176 -0.19 -22.14 -4.62
C ARG A 176 -0.08 -21.36 -3.31
N TYR A 177 -0.48 -20.08 -3.31
CA TYR A 177 -0.30 -19.20 -2.15
C TYR A 177 -1.55 -19.04 -1.31
N SER A 178 -1.35 -19.06 -0.01
CA SER A 178 -2.37 -18.81 1.00
C SER A 178 -2.29 -17.37 1.49
N CYS A 179 -3.18 -16.52 1.01
CA CYS A 179 -3.16 -15.10 1.30
C CYS A 179 -4.30 -14.70 2.25
N PRO A 180 -4.08 -13.76 3.17
CA PRO A 180 -5.14 -13.22 4.03
C PRO A 180 -6.31 -12.66 3.20
N ILE A 181 -7.52 -13.03 3.56
CA ILE A 181 -8.72 -12.45 2.96
C ILE A 181 -8.92 -11.06 3.57
N THR A 182 -9.13 -10.05 2.72
CA THR A 182 -9.42 -8.69 3.18
C THR A 182 -10.73 -8.66 3.96
N PRO A 183 -10.71 -8.25 5.25
CA PRO A 183 -11.93 -8.08 6.04
C PRO A 183 -12.88 -7.05 5.44
N GLU A 184 -14.20 -7.24 5.62
CA GLU A 184 -15.22 -6.32 5.09
C GLU A 184 -15.05 -4.90 5.64
N GLU A 185 -14.58 -4.76 6.87
CA GLU A 185 -14.33 -3.48 7.52
C GLU A 185 -13.22 -2.65 6.86
N ASN A 186 -12.39 -3.30 6.02
CA ASN A 186 -11.34 -2.65 5.21
C ASN A 186 -11.77 -2.43 3.76
N LYS A 187 -13.05 -2.21 3.53
CA LYS A 187 -13.60 -1.85 2.23
C LYS A 187 -13.84 -0.34 2.15
N LEU A 188 -13.11 0.33 1.27
CA LEU A 188 -13.35 1.71 0.89
C LEU A 188 -14.51 1.76 -0.13
N LEU A 189 -15.44 2.68 0.05
CA LEU A 189 -16.62 2.82 -0.83
C LEU A 189 -16.34 3.70 -2.07
N PHE A 190 -15.12 4.17 -2.22
CA PHE A 190 -14.65 4.97 -3.34
C PHE A 190 -13.47 4.28 -4.05
N PRO A 191 -13.17 4.63 -5.32
CA PRO A 191 -12.07 4.03 -6.06
C PRO A 191 -10.71 4.55 -5.62
N VAL A 192 -9.70 3.67 -5.65
CA VAL A 192 -8.28 4.00 -5.44
C VAL A 192 -7.51 3.65 -6.72
N TYR A 193 -7.36 4.64 -7.60
CA TYR A 193 -6.66 4.51 -8.89
C TYR A 193 -5.14 4.66 -8.72
N ALA A 194 -4.56 3.86 -7.83
CA ALA A 194 -3.12 3.82 -7.55
C ALA A 194 -2.66 2.39 -7.26
N GLY A 195 -1.36 2.10 -7.43
CA GLY A 195 -0.79 0.77 -7.20
C GLY A 195 -1.05 -0.20 -8.33
N GLU A 196 -1.07 -1.49 -8.03
CA GLU A 196 -1.25 -2.58 -8.98
C GLU A 196 -2.68 -2.71 -9.47
N LYS A 197 -2.81 -3.01 -10.77
CA LYS A 197 -4.05 -3.42 -11.39
C LYS A 197 -4.25 -4.94 -11.33
N ILE A 198 -5.34 -5.42 -11.92
CA ILE A 198 -5.60 -6.85 -12.04
C ILE A 198 -4.48 -7.52 -12.85
N PRO A 199 -3.94 -8.68 -12.43
CA PRO A 199 -2.95 -9.41 -13.22
C PRO A 199 -3.46 -9.76 -14.62
N VAL A 200 -2.62 -9.58 -15.62
CA VAL A 200 -2.93 -9.90 -17.02
C VAL A 200 -2.24 -11.20 -17.41
N GLY A 201 -2.91 -12.05 -18.21
CA GLY A 201 -2.35 -13.29 -18.73
C GLY A 201 -2.41 -14.48 -17.77
N ILE A 202 -2.68 -14.28 -16.49
CA ILE A 202 -2.84 -15.36 -15.51
C ILE A 202 -4.33 -15.60 -15.30
N GLN A 203 -4.78 -16.84 -15.51
CA GLN A 203 -6.18 -17.19 -15.23
C GLN A 203 -6.51 -16.95 -13.77
N ASN A 204 -7.44 -16.04 -13.51
CA ASN A 204 -7.95 -15.76 -12.17
C ASN A 204 -8.64 -17.02 -11.63
N HIS A 205 -8.06 -17.64 -10.64
CA HIS A 205 -8.62 -18.77 -9.90
C HIS A 205 -9.61 -18.32 -8.84
#